data_387e0299fbb12c35f1bb7df774cdc8c9
#
_entry.id   387e0299fbb12c35f1bb7df774cdc8c9
#
_cell.length_a   1.000
_cell.length_b   1.000
_cell.length_c   1.000
_cell.angle_alpha   90.00
_cell.angle_beta   90.00
_cell.angle_gamma   90.00
#
_symmetry.space_group_name_H-M   'P 1'
#
loop_
_entity.id
_entity.type
_entity.pdbx_description
1 polymer ?
#
loop_
_entity_poly.entity_id
_entity_poly.type
_entity_poly.pdbx_seq_one_letter_code
_entity_poly.pdbx_strand_id
1 'polypeptide(L)'
;MKRNDVDSVDSRFFESAQNMKTSVDVEDCCVEVMVRHHSPKNQREAFTKAFFDECKIRAVQTGRTIEASDTKCTGLKAIFHSSGRIKFIVRKSIRGKNVYVAVGSYPEFSINNAREHAFKIIQELKASVETYGERFLTHSKITFNELVEQYVKCVLNTGVKRSANTDLSKIRKYLRPLLGDKKLAGMTEADVLSYLHDLDLKPATRNRHLALIKAVFTWAIRMGYTSRSPVLYIKALPEVTSDRRAMDDSQLQRWMEVCECWRNGKPDHEALALLMFLALTGLRLGETRHLRLEDVDWSRKVITLRHTKNGKLRRVPVCDKAFVLLTEQRQHLGDEGWVFPGKGTDNPVSEPRRLQKRLCEAAGIPPFTIHEMRHTFATKLIESGADIHTVKDLLGHSTIKVTELYLHASPARYHEAVNRAMNVFPA
;
A
#
# COMPACT_ATOMS: atom_id res chain seq x y z
N MET A 1 -35.64 4.69 1.71
CA MET A 1 -35.15 5.47 2.84
C MET A 1 -34.03 4.71 3.53
N LYS A 2 -32.78 4.97 3.20
CA LYS A 2 -31.57 4.66 3.97
C LYS A 2 -30.41 5.41 3.30
N ARG A 3 -29.89 6.40 4.00
CA ARG A 3 -28.71 7.19 3.60
C ARG A 3 -27.46 6.31 3.77
N ASN A 4 -26.64 6.27 2.77
CA ASN A 4 -25.33 5.60 2.82
C ASN A 4 -24.28 6.62 3.23
N ASP A 5 -23.63 6.33 4.34
CA ASP A 5 -22.41 7.00 4.80
C ASP A 5 -21.26 6.70 3.85
N VAL A 6 -20.72 7.75 3.24
CA VAL A 6 -19.49 7.73 2.43
C VAL A 6 -18.55 8.78 3.01
N ASP A 7 -18.05 8.52 4.22
CA ASP A 7 -17.12 9.44 4.90
C ASP A 7 -16.04 8.68 5.67
N SER A 8 -15.19 7.90 5.00
CA SER A 8 -14.05 7.30 5.71
C SER A 8 -12.75 7.06 4.92
N VAL A 9 -12.56 7.71 3.78
CA VAL A 9 -11.36 7.44 2.93
C VAL A 9 -10.30 8.53 3.02
N ASP A 10 -10.60 9.70 3.60
CA ASP A 10 -9.80 10.92 3.37
C ASP A 10 -8.79 11.30 4.49
N SER A 11 -8.74 10.56 5.61
CA SER A 11 -7.85 10.98 6.73
C SER A 11 -6.40 10.46 6.63
N ARG A 12 -6.11 9.49 5.80
CA ARG A 12 -4.78 8.82 5.75
C ARG A 12 -3.76 9.46 4.81
N PHE A 13 -4.18 10.34 3.91
CA PHE A 13 -3.25 11.06 3.04
C PHE A 13 -2.61 12.28 3.71
N PHE A 14 -3.19 12.76 4.80
CA PHE A 14 -2.70 13.96 5.49
C PHE A 14 -1.62 13.69 6.54
N GLU A 15 -1.53 12.48 7.09
CA GLU A 15 -0.53 12.16 8.12
C GLU A 15 0.88 11.90 7.58
N SER A 16 1.04 11.55 6.29
CA SER A 16 2.36 11.33 5.70
C SER A 16 3.14 12.61 5.37
N ALA A 17 2.48 13.76 5.37
CA ALA A 17 3.10 15.05 5.08
C ALA A 17 3.70 15.75 6.32
N GLN A 18 3.47 15.24 7.53
CA GLN A 18 3.92 15.90 8.77
C GLN A 18 5.35 15.56 9.22
N ASN A 19 6.05 14.65 8.55
CA ASN A 19 7.38 14.18 9.00
C ASN A 19 8.56 14.57 8.09
N MET A 20 8.45 15.59 7.27
CA MET A 20 9.61 16.15 6.58
C MET A 20 9.94 17.55 7.13
N LYS A 21 10.83 17.58 8.07
CA LYS A 21 11.57 18.80 8.46
C LYS A 21 12.82 18.90 7.58
N THR A 22 13.02 20.12 7.09
CA THR A 22 14.23 20.72 6.47
C THR A 22 14.50 20.43 5.00
N SER A 23 14.71 21.53 4.27
CA SER A 23 15.02 21.76 2.86
C SER A 23 13.82 21.54 1.91
N VAL A 24 13.15 22.66 1.60
CA VAL A 24 12.10 22.72 0.58
C VAL A 24 12.80 22.89 -0.76
N ASP A 25 13.06 21.76 -1.43
CA ASP A 25 13.23 21.79 -2.88
C ASP A 25 11.85 21.87 -3.51
N VAL A 26 11.65 22.91 -4.31
CA VAL A 26 10.36 23.34 -4.87
C VAL A 26 9.79 22.36 -5.91
N GLU A 27 10.42 21.23 -6.12
CA GLU A 27 10.01 20.22 -7.11
C GLU A 27 8.88 19.26 -6.64
N ASP A 28 8.48 19.29 -5.36
CA ASP A 28 7.52 18.32 -4.76
C ASP A 28 6.13 18.91 -4.40
N CYS A 29 5.70 20.00 -5.04
CA CYS A 29 4.35 20.54 -4.84
C CYS A 29 3.28 19.60 -5.42
N CYS A 30 2.63 18.82 -4.58
CA CYS A 30 1.43 18.06 -4.93
C CYS A 30 0.26 18.98 -5.26
N VAL A 31 -0.17 18.99 -6.52
CA VAL A 31 -1.38 19.69 -6.97
C VAL A 31 -2.57 18.74 -6.80
N GLU A 32 -3.39 18.93 -5.77
CA GLU A 32 -4.66 18.22 -5.59
C GLU A 32 -5.79 18.91 -6.38
N VAL A 33 -6.46 18.17 -7.25
CA VAL A 33 -7.69 18.58 -7.90
C VAL A 33 -8.87 18.00 -7.12
N MET A 34 -9.43 18.79 -6.19
CA MET A 34 -10.68 18.41 -5.49
C MET A 34 -11.91 18.96 -6.22
N VAL A 35 -12.85 18.09 -6.55
CA VAL A 35 -14.21 18.49 -6.96
C VAL A 35 -15.07 18.50 -5.69
N ARG A 36 -15.49 19.69 -5.24
CA ARG A 36 -16.44 19.82 -4.13
C ARG A 36 -17.72 20.50 -4.57
N HIS A 37 -18.84 19.92 -4.18
CA HIS A 37 -20.17 20.54 -4.24
C HIS A 37 -20.39 21.40 -2.99
N HIS A 38 -20.98 22.56 -3.18
CA HIS A 38 -21.41 23.60 -2.21
C HIS A 38 -20.31 24.44 -1.55
N SER A 39 -20.20 25.69 -2.04
CA SER A 39 -19.36 26.73 -1.45
C SER A 39 -20.11 27.44 -0.31
N PRO A 40 -19.54 27.51 0.91
CA PRO A 40 -19.97 28.50 1.90
C PRO A 40 -19.65 29.93 1.37
N LYS A 41 -20.40 30.93 1.79
CA LYS A 41 -20.22 32.31 1.38
C LYS A 41 -18.76 32.74 1.55
N ASN A 42 -18.09 33.05 0.44
CA ASN A 42 -16.67 33.39 0.39
C ASN A 42 -16.50 34.83 0.94
N GLN A 43 -15.89 34.97 2.12
CA GLN A 43 -15.53 36.29 2.67
C GLN A 43 -14.24 36.78 2.02
N ARG A 44 -14.24 38.02 1.50
CA ARG A 44 -13.04 38.70 0.99
C ARG A 44 -12.62 39.76 1.95
N GLU A 45 -11.47 39.60 2.62
CA GLU A 45 -10.96 40.56 3.58
C GLU A 45 -9.44 40.45 3.70
N ALA A 46 -8.79 41.55 4.13
CA ALA A 46 -7.35 41.49 4.39
C ALA A 46 -7.07 40.61 5.61
N PHE A 47 -6.27 39.56 5.46
CA PHE A 47 -5.92 38.67 6.53
C PHE A 47 -5.13 39.41 7.61
N THR A 48 -5.69 39.49 8.82
CA THR A 48 -5.11 40.04 10.03
C THR A 48 -5.30 39.01 11.17
N LYS A 49 -4.54 39.13 12.26
CA LYS A 49 -4.68 38.28 13.42
C LYS A 49 -6.11 38.37 13.98
N ALA A 50 -6.65 39.55 14.14
CA ALA A 50 -8.01 39.78 14.66
C ALA A 50 -9.05 39.06 13.79
N PHE A 51 -8.96 39.17 12.47
CA PHE A 51 -9.85 38.48 11.54
C PHE A 51 -9.75 36.94 11.67
N PHE A 52 -8.54 36.40 11.90
CA PHE A 52 -8.33 34.97 12.08
C PHE A 52 -8.95 34.47 13.39
N ASP A 53 -8.81 35.25 14.47
CA ASP A 53 -9.39 34.91 15.77
C ASP A 53 -10.92 34.90 15.70
N GLU A 54 -11.53 35.93 15.04
CA GLU A 54 -12.97 36.00 14.82
C GLU A 54 -13.50 34.83 13.99
N CYS A 55 -12.89 34.54 12.83
CA CYS A 55 -13.31 33.46 11.95
C CYS A 55 -13.13 32.08 12.63
N LYS A 56 -12.06 31.88 13.42
CA LYS A 56 -11.84 30.66 14.20
C LYS A 56 -12.94 30.45 15.23
N ILE A 57 -13.26 31.47 16.04
CA ILE A 57 -14.34 31.40 17.03
C ILE A 57 -15.64 31.06 16.35
N ARG A 58 -15.99 31.75 15.28
CA ARG A 58 -17.23 31.54 14.52
C ARG A 58 -17.31 30.13 13.90
N ALA A 59 -16.21 29.59 13.38
CA ALA A 59 -16.16 28.26 12.81
C ALA A 59 -16.40 27.17 13.89
N VAL A 60 -15.81 27.35 15.07
CA VAL A 60 -16.00 26.43 16.22
C VAL A 60 -17.44 26.54 16.75
N GLN A 61 -17.96 27.76 16.97
CA GLN A 61 -19.31 27.96 17.50
C GLN A 61 -20.41 27.42 16.59
N THR A 62 -20.25 27.62 15.27
CA THR A 62 -21.26 27.17 14.28
C THR A 62 -21.09 25.71 13.87
N GLY A 63 -20.00 25.04 14.24
CA GLY A 63 -19.68 23.69 13.78
C GLY A 63 -19.43 23.60 12.25
N ARG A 64 -19.25 24.72 11.56
CA ARG A 64 -19.12 24.79 10.10
C ARG A 64 -17.76 25.27 9.69
N THR A 65 -17.26 24.74 8.57
CA THR A 65 -16.02 25.23 7.95
C THR A 65 -16.28 26.55 7.26
N ILE A 66 -15.41 27.55 7.51
CA ILE A 66 -15.45 28.87 6.88
C ILE A 66 -14.26 29.00 5.92
N GLU A 67 -14.51 29.50 4.70
CA GLU A 67 -13.47 29.83 3.72
C GLU A 67 -13.41 31.32 3.53
N ALA A 68 -12.21 31.92 3.64
CA ALA A 68 -11.96 33.33 3.40
C ALA A 68 -10.85 33.52 2.37
N SER A 69 -10.92 34.64 1.62
CA SER A 69 -9.92 35.00 0.61
C SER A 69 -9.19 36.29 1.02
N ASP A 70 -7.85 36.27 0.93
CA ASP A 70 -7.06 37.48 1.22
C ASP A 70 -7.18 38.53 0.12
N THR A 71 -7.46 39.78 0.50
CA THR A 71 -7.50 40.89 -0.45
C THR A 71 -6.10 41.36 -0.84
N LYS A 72 -5.09 41.17 0.03
CA LYS A 72 -3.69 41.57 -0.24
C LYS A 72 -2.93 40.58 -1.11
N CYS A 73 -3.34 39.32 -1.15
CA CYS A 73 -2.75 38.26 -1.99
C CYS A 73 -3.84 37.52 -2.74
N THR A 74 -4.14 37.95 -3.98
CA THR A 74 -5.17 37.35 -4.81
C THR A 74 -4.86 35.92 -5.13
N GLY A 75 -5.72 35.00 -4.66
CA GLY A 75 -5.55 33.56 -4.81
C GLY A 75 -5.21 32.86 -3.50
N LEU A 76 -4.71 33.56 -2.49
CA LEU A 76 -4.53 32.99 -1.14
C LEU A 76 -5.88 32.93 -0.41
N LYS A 77 -6.15 31.76 0.17
CA LYS A 77 -7.34 31.51 0.98
C LYS A 77 -6.96 30.87 2.32
N ALA A 78 -7.79 31.12 3.32
CA ALA A 78 -7.72 30.44 4.61
C ALA A 78 -9.00 29.62 4.83
N ILE A 79 -8.82 28.39 5.29
CA ILE A 79 -9.90 27.45 5.65
C ILE A 79 -9.88 27.30 7.16
N PHE A 80 -10.96 27.75 7.81
CA PHE A 80 -11.17 27.65 9.25
C PHE A 80 -12.07 26.43 9.51
N HIS A 81 -11.49 25.37 10.08
CA HIS A 81 -12.23 24.15 10.40
C HIS A 81 -12.99 24.30 11.73
N SER A 82 -14.11 23.60 11.85
CA SER A 82 -14.88 23.53 13.11
C SER A 82 -14.07 22.99 14.30
N SER A 83 -12.98 22.26 14.05
CA SER A 83 -12.00 21.81 15.05
C SER A 83 -11.04 22.89 15.53
N GLY A 84 -11.17 24.14 15.05
CA GLY A 84 -10.27 25.26 15.36
C GLY A 84 -8.96 25.26 14.59
N ARG A 85 -8.70 24.27 13.71
CA ARG A 85 -7.54 24.29 12.81
C ARG A 85 -7.76 25.25 11.64
N ILE A 86 -6.69 25.93 11.24
CA ILE A 86 -6.71 26.89 10.13
C ILE A 86 -5.64 26.48 9.12
N LYS A 87 -6.04 26.31 7.84
CA LYS A 87 -5.14 25.97 6.74
C LYS A 87 -5.09 27.07 5.70
N PHE A 88 -3.91 27.38 5.21
CA PHE A 88 -3.70 28.26 4.05
C PHE A 88 -3.65 27.43 2.77
N ILE A 89 -4.36 27.88 1.74
CA ILE A 89 -4.33 27.29 0.40
C ILE A 89 -4.23 28.40 -0.65
N VAL A 90 -3.59 28.09 -1.76
CA VAL A 90 -3.72 28.89 -3.00
C VAL A 90 -4.81 28.27 -3.84
N ARG A 91 -5.79 29.08 -4.28
CA ARG A 91 -6.78 28.71 -5.28
C ARG A 91 -6.61 29.56 -6.53
N LYS A 92 -6.34 28.92 -7.65
CA LYS A 92 -6.19 29.56 -8.94
C LYS A 92 -7.06 28.88 -9.98
N SER A 93 -7.81 29.67 -10.77
CA SER A 93 -8.51 29.14 -11.95
C SER A 93 -7.51 29.04 -13.10
N ILE A 94 -7.35 27.84 -13.66
CA ILE A 94 -6.51 27.59 -14.83
C ILE A 94 -7.41 26.95 -15.88
N ARG A 95 -7.62 27.64 -17.00
CA ARG A 95 -8.46 27.18 -18.12
C ARG A 95 -9.83 26.67 -17.66
N GLY A 96 -10.51 27.42 -16.78
CA GLY A 96 -11.83 27.08 -16.26
C GLY A 96 -11.86 26.04 -15.13
N LYS A 97 -10.72 25.46 -14.74
CA LYS A 97 -10.62 24.53 -13.59
C LYS A 97 -9.92 25.18 -12.41
N ASN A 98 -10.47 25.00 -11.21
CA ASN A 98 -9.86 25.48 -9.99
C ASN A 98 -8.76 24.50 -9.52
N VAL A 99 -7.54 25.02 -9.39
CA VAL A 99 -6.39 24.30 -8.82
C VAL A 99 -6.23 24.77 -7.38
N TYR A 100 -5.99 23.84 -6.46
CA TYR A 100 -5.79 24.06 -5.04
C TYR A 100 -4.40 23.59 -4.66
N VAL A 101 -3.60 24.46 -4.03
CA VAL A 101 -2.25 24.10 -3.52
C VAL A 101 -2.19 24.43 -2.04
N ALA A 102 -1.82 23.49 -1.21
CA ALA A 102 -1.63 23.71 0.22
C ALA A 102 -0.40 24.59 0.44
N VAL A 103 -0.52 25.61 1.32
CA VAL A 103 0.57 26.53 1.68
C VAL A 103 1.13 26.21 3.06
N GLY A 104 0.26 25.89 4.03
CA GLY A 104 0.64 25.59 5.40
C GLY A 104 -0.51 25.77 6.38
N SER A 105 -0.23 25.62 7.67
CA SER A 105 -1.22 25.77 8.75
C SER A 105 -0.86 26.97 9.66
N TYR A 106 -1.89 27.70 10.11
CA TYR A 106 -1.72 28.73 11.12
C TYR A 106 -1.90 28.10 12.53
N PRO A 107 -1.08 28.47 13.55
CA PRO A 107 -0.10 29.56 13.59
C PRO A 107 1.34 29.21 13.18
N GLU A 108 1.62 27.95 12.82
CA GLU A 108 2.95 27.48 12.40
C GLU A 108 3.50 28.33 11.24
N PHE A 109 2.61 28.67 10.29
CA PHE A 109 2.87 29.63 9.24
C PHE A 109 2.23 30.97 9.59
N SER A 110 3.02 32.03 9.67
CA SER A 110 2.51 33.39 9.85
C SER A 110 1.74 33.86 8.60
N ILE A 111 0.83 34.81 8.75
CA ILE A 111 0.06 35.36 7.63
C ILE A 111 0.99 35.94 6.56
N ASN A 112 2.09 36.59 6.95
CA ASN A 112 3.05 37.16 6.02
C ASN A 112 3.81 36.07 5.26
N ASN A 113 4.30 35.07 5.94
CA ASN A 113 4.95 33.91 5.30
C ASN A 113 4.00 33.21 4.34
N ALA A 114 2.72 33.07 4.72
CA ALA A 114 1.70 32.49 3.84
C ALA A 114 1.50 33.32 2.57
N ARG A 115 1.55 34.66 2.64
CA ARG A 115 1.49 35.53 1.45
C ARG A 115 2.70 35.37 0.54
N GLU A 116 3.91 35.36 1.11
CA GLU A 116 5.13 35.18 0.35
C GLU A 116 5.18 33.84 -0.38
N HIS A 117 4.84 32.74 0.33
CA HIS A 117 4.77 31.41 -0.27
C HIS A 117 3.65 31.32 -1.32
N ALA A 118 2.46 31.89 -1.04
CA ALA A 118 1.38 31.93 -1.99
C ALA A 118 1.76 32.70 -3.27
N PHE A 119 2.51 33.80 -3.14
CA PHE A 119 3.00 34.54 -4.28
C PHE A 119 3.95 33.72 -5.15
N LYS A 120 4.92 33.02 -4.54
CA LYS A 120 5.84 32.11 -5.24
C LYS A 120 5.05 31.02 -5.98
N ILE A 121 4.15 30.32 -5.27
CA ILE A 121 3.29 29.28 -5.86
C ILE A 121 2.47 29.83 -7.04
N ILE A 122 1.90 31.04 -6.92
CA ILE A 122 1.12 31.65 -8.00
C ILE A 122 1.99 32.01 -9.22
N GLN A 123 3.22 32.45 -9.00
CA GLN A 123 4.18 32.71 -10.09
C GLN A 123 4.59 31.39 -10.79
N GLU A 124 4.88 30.36 -10.02
CA GLU A 124 5.21 29.02 -10.56
C GLU A 124 4.03 28.43 -11.33
N LEU A 125 2.80 28.56 -10.80
CA LEU A 125 1.59 28.13 -11.50
C LEU A 125 1.38 28.92 -12.81
N LYS A 126 1.70 30.20 -12.86
CA LYS A 126 1.64 30.99 -14.10
C LYS A 126 2.69 30.51 -15.12
N ALA A 127 3.95 30.38 -14.68
CA ALA A 127 5.04 29.88 -15.53
C ALA A 127 4.75 28.47 -16.05
N SER A 128 4.21 27.58 -15.19
CA SER A 128 3.82 26.24 -15.62
C SER A 128 2.64 26.24 -16.59
N VAL A 129 1.70 27.19 -16.51
CA VAL A 129 0.60 27.32 -17.48
C VAL A 129 1.12 27.70 -18.87
N GLU A 130 2.11 28.58 -18.95
CA GLU A 130 2.74 28.94 -20.21
C GLU A 130 3.53 27.73 -20.78
N THR A 131 4.32 27.07 -19.94
CA THR A 131 5.11 25.89 -20.32
C THR A 131 4.24 24.65 -20.62
N TYR A 132 3.21 24.38 -19.81
CA TYR A 132 2.27 23.29 -20.03
C TYR A 132 1.35 23.53 -21.23
N GLY A 133 1.03 24.80 -21.55
CA GLY A 133 0.27 25.14 -22.75
C GLY A 133 0.93 24.67 -24.02
N GLU A 134 2.23 24.90 -24.16
CA GLU A 134 3.04 24.45 -25.28
C GLU A 134 3.26 22.93 -25.26
N ARG A 135 3.51 22.33 -24.08
CA ARG A 135 3.64 20.87 -23.94
C ARG A 135 2.37 20.12 -24.33
N PHE A 136 1.18 20.60 -23.95
CA PHE A 136 -0.09 20.01 -24.40
C PHE A 136 -0.24 20.01 -25.92
N LEU A 137 0.19 21.06 -26.60
CA LEU A 137 0.14 21.15 -28.06
C LEU A 137 1.16 20.20 -28.72
N THR A 138 2.33 20.08 -28.11
CA THR A 138 3.41 19.19 -28.59
C THR A 138 3.10 17.71 -28.33
N HIS A 139 2.49 17.39 -27.14
CA HIS A 139 2.20 16.03 -26.72
C HIS A 139 0.86 15.47 -27.23
N SER A 140 0.01 16.28 -27.86
CA SER A 140 -1.25 15.79 -28.48
C SER A 140 -1.04 14.73 -29.56
N LYS A 141 0.16 14.62 -30.10
CA LYS A 141 0.53 13.69 -31.16
C LYS A 141 1.16 12.39 -30.66
N ILE A 142 1.56 12.30 -29.39
CA ILE A 142 2.25 11.12 -28.87
C ILE A 142 1.32 9.90 -28.77
N THR A 143 1.88 8.74 -28.94
CA THR A 143 1.23 7.44 -28.74
C THR A 143 1.25 7.03 -27.27
N PHE A 144 0.41 6.06 -26.92
CA PHE A 144 0.46 5.46 -25.58
C PHE A 144 1.80 4.75 -25.32
N ASN A 145 2.46 4.20 -26.33
CA ASN A 145 3.80 3.61 -26.22
C ASN A 145 4.83 4.63 -25.76
N GLU A 146 4.85 5.80 -26.41
CA GLU A 146 5.80 6.87 -26.06
C GLU A 146 5.55 7.38 -24.64
N LEU A 147 4.27 7.52 -24.24
CA LEU A 147 3.91 7.87 -22.86
C LEU A 147 4.43 6.83 -21.86
N VAL A 148 4.19 5.56 -22.13
CA VAL A 148 4.60 4.46 -21.24
C VAL A 148 6.13 4.36 -21.16
N GLU A 149 6.87 4.67 -22.22
CA GLU A 149 8.34 4.74 -22.18
C GLU A 149 8.83 5.81 -21.21
N GLN A 150 8.23 6.98 -21.26
CA GLN A 150 8.56 8.05 -20.31
C GLN A 150 8.20 7.64 -18.88
N TYR A 151 7.03 7.02 -18.66
CA TYR A 151 6.65 6.50 -17.35
C TYR A 151 7.63 5.45 -16.82
N VAL A 152 8.07 4.52 -17.67
CA VAL A 152 9.07 3.51 -17.30
C VAL A 152 10.38 4.20 -16.91
N LYS A 153 10.86 5.16 -17.70
CA LYS A 153 12.09 5.89 -17.43
C LYS A 153 12.03 6.69 -16.13
N CYS A 154 10.95 7.42 -15.92
CA CYS A 154 10.84 8.38 -14.82
C CYS A 154 10.30 7.78 -13.52
N VAL A 155 9.59 6.63 -13.56
CA VAL A 155 8.93 6.05 -12.39
C VAL A 155 9.41 4.64 -12.09
N LEU A 156 9.47 3.76 -13.08
CA LEU A 156 9.77 2.35 -12.81
C LEU A 156 11.28 2.09 -12.68
N ASN A 157 12.12 2.79 -13.44
CA ASN A 157 13.57 2.60 -13.40
C ASN A 157 14.27 3.35 -12.25
N THR A 158 13.53 4.13 -11.45
CA THR A 158 14.10 4.85 -10.30
C THR A 158 14.46 3.96 -9.11
N GLY A 159 14.07 2.69 -9.13
CA GLY A 159 14.31 1.75 -8.03
C GLY A 159 13.37 1.92 -6.83
N VAL A 160 12.56 2.98 -6.80
CA VAL A 160 11.65 3.29 -5.67
C VAL A 160 10.47 2.32 -5.60
N LYS A 161 9.93 1.92 -6.76
CA LYS A 161 8.75 1.07 -6.82
C LYS A 161 9.10 -0.41 -6.75
N ARG A 162 8.83 -1.07 -5.63
CA ARG A 162 9.10 -2.51 -5.44
C ARG A 162 8.43 -3.43 -6.48
N SER A 163 7.27 -3.04 -7.02
CA SER A 163 6.56 -3.81 -8.06
C SER A 163 6.98 -3.48 -9.49
N ALA A 164 8.04 -2.71 -9.71
CA ALA A 164 8.46 -2.22 -11.02
C ALA A 164 8.61 -3.37 -12.05
N ASN A 165 9.27 -4.46 -11.69
CA ASN A 165 9.48 -5.61 -12.59
C ASN A 165 8.16 -6.26 -13.02
N THR A 166 7.18 -6.36 -12.10
CA THR A 166 5.85 -6.89 -12.40
C THR A 166 5.09 -5.96 -13.34
N ASP A 167 5.19 -4.66 -13.12
CA ASP A 167 4.53 -3.67 -13.98
C ASP A 167 5.21 -3.59 -15.36
N LEU A 168 6.53 -3.67 -15.42
CA LEU A 168 7.29 -3.79 -16.68
C LEU A 168 6.86 -5.03 -17.49
N SER A 169 6.66 -6.17 -16.80
CA SER A 169 6.19 -7.39 -17.47
C SER A 169 4.79 -7.20 -18.09
N LYS A 170 3.84 -6.57 -17.34
CA LYS A 170 2.51 -6.26 -17.86
C LYS A 170 2.56 -5.28 -19.04
N ILE A 171 3.38 -4.25 -18.93
CA ILE A 171 3.59 -3.26 -19.99
C ILE A 171 4.07 -3.95 -21.26
N ARG A 172 5.13 -4.75 -21.16
CA ARG A 172 5.73 -5.42 -22.32
C ARG A 172 4.79 -6.44 -22.95
N LYS A 173 4.14 -7.26 -22.14
CA LYS A 173 3.37 -8.41 -22.61
C LYS A 173 1.97 -8.03 -23.07
N TYR A 174 1.36 -6.99 -22.51
CA TYR A 174 -0.06 -6.70 -22.73
C TYR A 174 -0.33 -5.26 -23.17
N LEU A 175 0.15 -4.25 -22.41
CA LEU A 175 -0.25 -2.87 -22.68
C LEU A 175 0.31 -2.37 -24.03
N ARG A 176 1.58 -2.60 -24.27
CA ARG A 176 2.23 -2.15 -25.53
C ARG A 176 1.62 -2.79 -26.78
N PRO A 177 1.42 -4.13 -26.85
CA PRO A 177 0.84 -4.73 -28.04
C PRO A 177 -0.60 -4.32 -28.34
N LEU A 178 -1.42 -4.07 -27.29
CA LEU A 178 -2.84 -3.86 -27.46
C LEU A 178 -3.27 -2.39 -27.45
N LEU A 179 -2.53 -1.52 -26.77
CA LEU A 179 -2.86 -0.09 -26.63
C LEU A 179 -1.78 0.85 -27.16
N GLY A 180 -0.59 0.34 -27.43
CA GLY A 180 0.61 1.15 -27.69
C GLY A 180 0.48 2.15 -28.82
N ASP A 181 -0.13 1.76 -29.93
CA ASP A 181 -0.20 2.58 -31.15
C ASP A 181 -1.32 3.64 -31.10
N LYS A 182 -2.19 3.57 -30.09
CA LYS A 182 -3.24 4.56 -29.93
C LYS A 182 -2.68 5.92 -29.57
N LYS A 183 -3.15 6.96 -30.26
CA LYS A 183 -2.79 8.35 -29.93
C LYS A 183 -3.41 8.73 -28.59
N LEU A 184 -2.62 9.32 -27.70
CA LEU A 184 -3.05 9.68 -26.36
C LEU A 184 -4.29 10.61 -26.34
N ALA A 185 -4.33 11.58 -27.26
CA ALA A 185 -5.45 12.51 -27.38
C ALA A 185 -6.77 11.85 -27.78
N GLY A 186 -6.71 10.75 -28.54
CA GLY A 186 -7.88 10.00 -29.02
C GLY A 186 -8.26 8.80 -28.13
N MET A 187 -7.50 8.51 -27.10
CA MET A 187 -7.74 7.36 -26.24
C MET A 187 -9.01 7.54 -25.41
N THR A 188 -9.93 6.58 -25.50
CA THR A 188 -11.25 6.62 -24.88
C THR A 188 -11.39 5.59 -23.76
N GLU A 189 -12.44 5.71 -22.96
CA GLU A 189 -12.82 4.70 -21.96
C GLU A 189 -13.12 3.35 -22.65
N ALA A 190 -13.79 3.37 -23.80
CA ALA A 190 -14.11 2.16 -24.58
C ALA A 190 -12.84 1.39 -24.98
N ASP A 191 -11.76 2.08 -25.36
CA ASP A 191 -10.49 1.42 -25.70
C ASP A 191 -9.91 0.64 -24.53
N VAL A 192 -9.99 1.20 -23.32
CA VAL A 192 -9.48 0.53 -22.13
C VAL A 192 -10.40 -0.59 -21.67
N LEU A 193 -11.72 -0.41 -21.78
CA LEU A 193 -12.69 -1.46 -21.48
C LEU A 193 -12.54 -2.66 -22.45
N SER A 194 -12.39 -2.41 -23.76
CA SER A 194 -12.09 -3.45 -24.74
C SER A 194 -10.80 -4.19 -24.36
N TYR A 195 -9.72 -3.44 -24.10
CA TYR A 195 -8.47 -4.03 -23.64
C TYR A 195 -8.65 -4.95 -22.42
N LEU A 196 -9.37 -4.49 -21.38
CA LEU A 196 -9.60 -5.30 -20.18
C LEU A 196 -10.52 -6.51 -20.44
N HIS A 197 -11.45 -6.39 -21.36
CA HIS A 197 -12.35 -7.48 -21.77
C HIS A 197 -11.58 -8.55 -22.54
N ASP A 198 -10.73 -8.15 -23.47
CA ASP A 198 -9.99 -9.06 -24.36
C ASP A 198 -8.86 -9.80 -23.63
N LEU A 199 -8.52 -9.37 -22.40
CA LEU A 199 -7.60 -10.13 -21.55
C LEU A 199 -8.31 -11.41 -21.04
N ASP A 200 -7.83 -12.57 -21.49
CA ASP A 200 -8.24 -13.86 -20.92
C ASP A 200 -7.54 -14.10 -19.57
N LEU A 201 -7.92 -13.28 -18.58
CA LEU A 201 -7.33 -13.28 -17.24
C LEU A 201 -8.41 -13.17 -16.16
N LYS A 202 -8.11 -13.70 -14.97
CA LYS A 202 -8.99 -13.59 -13.80
C LYS A 202 -9.30 -12.13 -13.45
N PRO A 203 -10.48 -11.81 -12.89
CA PRO A 203 -10.88 -10.44 -12.51
C PRO A 203 -9.82 -9.70 -11.69
N ALA A 204 -9.23 -10.35 -10.69
CA ALA A 204 -8.17 -9.77 -9.87
C ALA A 204 -6.92 -9.35 -10.68
N THR A 205 -6.59 -10.09 -11.75
CA THR A 205 -5.47 -9.72 -12.63
C THR A 205 -5.85 -8.57 -13.55
N ARG A 206 -7.06 -8.56 -14.12
CA ARG A 206 -7.59 -7.43 -14.89
C ARG A 206 -7.61 -6.15 -14.06
N ASN A 207 -8.02 -6.22 -12.79
CA ASN A 207 -7.99 -5.09 -11.86
C ASN A 207 -6.58 -4.53 -11.63
N ARG A 208 -5.56 -5.41 -11.58
CA ARG A 208 -4.14 -4.96 -11.50
C ARG A 208 -3.67 -4.27 -12.78
N HIS A 209 -4.17 -4.65 -13.95
CA HIS A 209 -3.93 -3.94 -15.21
C HIS A 209 -4.61 -2.57 -15.19
N LEU A 210 -5.87 -2.49 -14.76
CA LEU A 210 -6.59 -1.23 -14.60
C LEU A 210 -5.86 -0.28 -13.65
N ALA A 211 -5.40 -0.79 -12.50
CA ALA A 211 -4.63 0.00 -11.54
C ALA A 211 -3.32 0.56 -12.13
N LEU A 212 -2.62 -0.24 -12.94
CA LEU A 212 -1.42 0.23 -13.63
C LEU A 212 -1.75 1.33 -14.65
N ILE A 213 -2.79 1.16 -15.47
CA ILE A 213 -3.21 2.19 -16.43
C ILE A 213 -3.63 3.47 -15.70
N LYS A 214 -4.38 3.36 -14.59
CA LYS A 214 -4.73 4.51 -13.72
C LYS A 214 -3.47 5.23 -13.23
N ALA A 215 -2.46 4.50 -12.77
CA ALA A 215 -1.20 5.09 -12.31
C ALA A 215 -0.45 5.82 -13.44
N VAL A 216 -0.39 5.24 -14.64
CA VAL A 216 0.21 5.86 -15.83
C VAL A 216 -0.51 7.16 -16.19
N PHE A 217 -1.85 7.16 -16.25
CA PHE A 217 -2.61 8.37 -16.58
C PHE A 217 -2.58 9.43 -15.48
N THR A 218 -2.57 9.03 -14.21
CA THR A 218 -2.37 9.97 -13.09
C THR A 218 -1.01 10.67 -13.21
N TRP A 219 0.04 9.92 -13.49
CA TRP A 219 1.36 10.48 -13.73
C TRP A 219 1.38 11.35 -15.00
N ALA A 220 0.75 10.93 -16.09
CA ALA A 220 0.67 11.67 -17.34
C ALA A 220 -0.01 13.03 -17.17
N ILE A 221 -1.07 13.10 -16.35
CA ILE A 221 -1.74 14.36 -16.02
C ILE A 221 -0.82 15.29 -15.23
N ARG A 222 -0.11 14.75 -14.22
CA ARG A 222 0.87 15.51 -13.43
C ARG A 222 1.98 16.09 -14.28
N MET A 223 2.48 15.33 -15.25
CA MET A 223 3.56 15.74 -16.15
C MET A 223 3.08 16.54 -17.36
N GLY A 224 1.79 16.83 -17.47
CA GLY A 224 1.23 17.65 -18.54
C GLY A 224 1.11 16.95 -19.89
N TYR A 225 1.20 15.63 -19.97
CA TYR A 225 1.00 14.87 -21.22
C TYR A 225 -0.46 14.84 -21.67
N THR A 226 -1.41 14.90 -20.72
CA THR A 226 -2.85 14.94 -20.99
C THR A 226 -3.57 15.67 -19.88
N SER A 227 -4.74 16.26 -20.19
CA SER A 227 -5.61 16.93 -19.21
C SER A 227 -6.72 16.02 -18.67
N ARG A 228 -6.86 14.80 -19.21
CA ARG A 228 -7.94 13.86 -18.87
C ARG A 228 -7.43 12.44 -18.79
N SER A 229 -8.11 11.62 -17.99
CA SER A 229 -7.85 10.20 -17.88
C SER A 229 -9.03 9.41 -18.46
N PRO A 230 -8.83 8.52 -19.44
CA PRO A 230 -9.91 7.67 -19.97
C PRO A 230 -10.34 6.58 -18.96
N VAL A 231 -9.63 6.43 -17.85
CA VAL A 231 -9.89 5.38 -16.85
C VAL A 231 -10.46 5.92 -15.53
N LEU A 232 -10.83 7.20 -15.48
CA LEU A 232 -11.26 7.86 -14.25
C LEU A 232 -12.48 7.17 -13.61
N TYR A 233 -13.46 6.81 -14.43
CA TYR A 233 -14.74 6.24 -13.98
C TYR A 233 -14.82 4.71 -14.07
N ILE A 234 -13.81 4.05 -14.65
CA ILE A 234 -13.81 2.59 -14.74
C ILE A 234 -13.69 1.99 -13.33
N LYS A 235 -14.72 1.25 -12.93
CA LYS A 235 -14.73 0.53 -11.65
C LYS A 235 -13.97 -0.79 -11.77
N ALA A 236 -13.37 -1.22 -10.66
CA ALA A 236 -12.78 -2.55 -10.57
C ALA A 236 -13.87 -3.63 -10.64
N LEU A 237 -13.53 -4.76 -11.25
CA LEU A 237 -14.39 -5.93 -11.28
C LEU A 237 -14.52 -6.55 -9.89
N PRO A 238 -15.67 -7.13 -9.53
CA PRO A 238 -15.80 -7.91 -8.30
C PRO A 238 -14.74 -9.02 -8.26
N GLU A 239 -14.01 -9.11 -7.16
CA GLU A 239 -13.04 -10.18 -6.95
C GLU A 239 -13.68 -11.24 -6.05
N VAL A 240 -13.78 -12.47 -6.55
CA VAL A 240 -14.14 -13.61 -5.71
C VAL A 240 -12.90 -13.95 -4.89
N THR A 241 -12.99 -13.74 -3.58
CA THR A 241 -11.97 -14.22 -2.65
C THR A 241 -12.04 -15.75 -2.64
N SER A 242 -10.98 -16.40 -3.10
CA SER A 242 -10.87 -17.85 -2.91
C SER A 242 -10.84 -18.17 -1.42
N ASP A 243 -11.55 -19.21 -1.01
CA ASP A 243 -11.45 -19.72 0.35
C ASP A 243 -9.99 -19.97 0.69
N ARG A 244 -9.55 -19.35 1.76
CA ARG A 244 -8.19 -19.50 2.26
C ARG A 244 -8.13 -20.82 3.00
N ARG A 245 -7.43 -21.79 2.41
CA ARG A 245 -7.24 -23.10 3.02
C ARG A 245 -6.19 -23.02 4.12
N ALA A 246 -6.49 -23.64 5.25
CA ALA A 246 -5.53 -23.97 6.28
C ALA A 246 -5.39 -25.50 6.32
N MET A 247 -4.19 -26.01 6.57
CA MET A 247 -3.99 -27.43 6.84
C MET A 247 -4.61 -27.77 8.19
N ASP A 248 -5.30 -28.89 8.26
CA ASP A 248 -5.67 -29.50 9.54
C ASP A 248 -4.43 -30.11 10.23
N ASP A 249 -4.60 -30.55 11.49
CA ASP A 249 -3.48 -31.05 12.29
C ASP A 249 -2.83 -32.29 11.65
N SER A 250 -3.63 -33.19 11.09
CA SER A 250 -3.14 -34.41 10.46
C SER A 250 -2.35 -34.14 9.19
N GLN A 251 -2.81 -33.18 8.39
CA GLN A 251 -2.12 -32.73 7.17
C GLN A 251 -0.81 -32.03 7.51
N LEU A 252 -0.82 -31.14 8.51
CA LEU A 252 0.38 -30.44 8.95
C LEU A 252 1.41 -31.40 9.51
N GLN A 253 0.98 -32.34 10.30
CA GLN A 253 1.86 -33.38 10.87
C GLN A 253 2.52 -34.21 9.77
N ARG A 254 1.75 -34.81 8.84
CA ARG A 254 2.29 -35.58 7.73
C ARG A 254 3.26 -34.79 6.88
N TRP A 255 2.92 -33.51 6.62
CA TRP A 255 3.77 -32.63 5.84
C TRP A 255 5.10 -32.37 6.57
N MET A 256 5.09 -32.14 7.89
CA MET A 256 6.29 -31.92 8.70
C MET A 256 7.16 -33.20 8.75
N GLU A 257 6.57 -34.35 8.93
CA GLU A 257 7.27 -35.67 8.93
C GLU A 257 8.02 -35.89 7.60
N VAL A 258 7.39 -35.60 6.47
CA VAL A 258 8.05 -35.68 5.16
C VAL A 258 9.20 -34.69 5.05
N CYS A 259 9.00 -33.44 5.55
CA CYS A 259 10.07 -32.44 5.55
C CYS A 259 11.28 -32.89 6.37
N GLU A 260 11.07 -33.40 7.57
CA GLU A 260 12.13 -33.91 8.45
C GLU A 260 12.86 -35.11 7.81
N CYS A 261 12.11 -36.06 7.27
CA CYS A 261 12.68 -37.19 6.55
C CYS A 261 13.54 -36.76 5.35
N TRP A 262 13.07 -35.78 4.57
CA TRP A 262 13.78 -35.32 3.38
C TRP A 262 14.98 -34.44 3.70
N ARG A 263 14.95 -33.75 4.83
CA ARG A 263 16.03 -32.86 5.26
C ARG A 263 17.29 -33.66 5.60
N ASN A 264 17.15 -34.82 6.19
CA ASN A 264 18.26 -35.69 6.54
C ASN A 264 18.84 -36.38 5.29
N GLY A 265 19.85 -35.76 4.65
CA GLY A 265 20.64 -36.35 3.56
C GLY A 265 20.31 -35.91 2.13
N LYS A 266 19.64 -34.78 1.90
CA LYS A 266 19.31 -34.30 0.53
C LYS A 266 19.84 -32.90 0.18
N PRO A 267 20.03 -32.61 -1.14
CA PRO A 267 20.64 -31.37 -1.63
C PRO A 267 19.79 -30.12 -1.44
N ASP A 268 18.53 -30.23 -1.00
CA ASP A 268 17.58 -29.11 -0.82
C ASP A 268 17.39 -28.73 0.66
N HIS A 269 18.39 -29.05 1.51
CA HIS A 269 18.36 -28.83 2.96
C HIS A 269 17.90 -27.43 3.35
N GLU A 270 18.47 -26.38 2.75
CA GLU A 270 18.15 -24.97 3.04
C GLU A 270 16.72 -24.59 2.65
N ALA A 271 16.25 -25.12 1.53
CA ALA A 271 14.89 -24.88 1.08
C ALA A 271 13.85 -25.60 1.96
N LEU A 272 14.19 -26.80 2.47
CA LEU A 272 13.36 -27.51 3.42
C LEU A 272 13.31 -26.81 4.78
N ALA A 273 14.47 -26.41 5.30
CA ALA A 273 14.56 -25.64 6.54
C ALA A 273 13.75 -24.33 6.46
N LEU A 274 13.84 -23.61 5.33
CA LEU A 274 13.02 -22.42 5.06
C LEU A 274 11.53 -22.73 5.12
N LEU A 275 11.06 -23.78 4.46
CA LEU A 275 9.65 -24.16 4.45
C LEU A 275 9.13 -24.54 5.84
N MET A 276 9.90 -25.34 6.59
CA MET A 276 9.58 -25.71 7.97
C MET A 276 9.52 -24.47 8.86
N PHE A 277 10.49 -23.56 8.74
CA PHE A 277 10.51 -22.33 9.51
C PHE A 277 9.32 -21.41 9.19
N LEU A 278 8.89 -21.34 7.92
CA LEU A 278 7.68 -20.62 7.53
C LEU A 278 6.42 -21.21 8.16
N ALA A 279 6.30 -22.53 8.22
CA ALA A 279 5.17 -23.21 8.86
C ALA A 279 5.13 -22.93 10.37
N LEU A 280 6.28 -22.88 11.04
CA LEU A 280 6.42 -22.66 12.48
C LEU A 280 6.30 -21.19 12.91
N THR A 281 6.42 -20.22 11.99
CA THR A 281 6.45 -18.79 12.32
C THR A 281 5.38 -17.97 11.62
N GLY A 282 4.77 -18.48 10.55
CA GLY A 282 3.81 -17.76 9.73
C GLY A 282 4.37 -16.49 9.07
N LEU A 283 5.68 -16.31 8.98
CA LEU A 283 6.30 -15.15 8.36
C LEU A 283 6.03 -15.08 6.85
N ARG A 284 6.23 -13.91 6.25
CA ARG A 284 6.19 -13.81 4.78
C ARG A 284 7.44 -14.43 4.18
N LEU A 285 7.28 -15.18 3.08
CA LEU A 285 8.40 -15.80 2.38
C LEU A 285 9.56 -14.81 2.12
N GLY A 286 9.24 -13.60 1.66
CA GLY A 286 10.26 -12.58 1.41
C GLY A 286 10.96 -12.09 2.67
N GLU A 287 10.27 -12.01 3.81
CA GLU A 287 10.87 -11.64 5.10
C GLU A 287 11.82 -12.75 5.59
N THR A 288 11.37 -14.00 5.51
CA THR A 288 12.15 -15.17 5.96
C THR A 288 13.38 -15.41 5.09
N ARG A 289 13.26 -15.33 3.78
CA ARG A 289 14.38 -15.47 2.85
C ARG A 289 15.52 -14.47 3.11
N HIS A 290 15.19 -13.27 3.55
CA HIS A 290 16.16 -12.20 3.82
C HIS A 290 16.51 -12.09 5.32
N LEU A 291 16.23 -13.12 6.10
CA LEU A 291 16.66 -13.21 7.49
C LEU A 291 18.14 -13.55 7.55
N ARG A 292 18.87 -12.84 8.40
CA ARG A 292 20.30 -13.05 8.60
C ARG A 292 20.55 -13.60 10.01
N LEU A 293 21.65 -14.31 10.21
CA LEU A 293 22.02 -14.90 11.50
C LEU A 293 22.26 -13.82 12.56
N GLU A 294 22.84 -12.69 12.14
CA GLU A 294 23.05 -11.52 13.01
C GLU A 294 21.76 -10.76 13.40
N ASP A 295 20.63 -11.10 12.80
CA ASP A 295 19.30 -10.57 13.16
C ASP A 295 18.60 -11.38 14.24
N VAL A 296 19.23 -12.47 14.75
CA VAL A 296 18.68 -13.37 15.77
C VAL A 296 19.20 -12.97 17.14
N ASP A 297 18.33 -12.63 18.07
CA ASP A 297 18.64 -12.52 19.49
C ASP A 297 18.55 -13.93 20.10
N TRP A 298 19.71 -14.58 20.22
CA TRP A 298 19.85 -15.96 20.70
C TRP A 298 19.45 -16.12 22.17
N SER A 299 19.60 -15.08 22.99
CA SER A 299 19.25 -15.11 24.41
C SER A 299 17.75 -15.03 24.64
N ARG A 300 17.03 -14.23 23.84
CA ARG A 300 15.61 -13.98 23.98
C ARG A 300 14.74 -14.79 23.02
N LYS A 301 15.32 -15.55 22.11
CA LYS A 301 14.64 -16.26 21.03
C LYS A 301 13.77 -15.32 20.17
N VAL A 302 14.31 -14.17 19.79
CA VAL A 302 13.62 -13.13 19.01
C VAL A 302 14.39 -12.88 17.73
N ILE A 303 13.67 -12.80 16.61
CA ILE A 303 14.23 -12.41 15.33
C ILE A 303 13.85 -10.96 14.99
N THR A 304 14.75 -10.24 14.34
CA THR A 304 14.55 -8.87 13.86
C THR A 304 14.39 -8.87 12.35
N LEU A 305 13.19 -8.57 11.87
CA LEU A 305 12.90 -8.50 10.45
C LEU A 305 13.16 -7.08 9.93
N ARG A 306 14.23 -6.90 9.13
CA ARG A 306 14.61 -5.62 8.52
C ARG A 306 13.93 -5.39 7.17
N HIS A 307 13.71 -6.44 6.40
CA HIS A 307 13.12 -6.39 5.06
C HIS A 307 11.61 -6.64 5.08
N THR A 308 10.85 -5.74 5.71
CA THR A 308 9.38 -5.83 5.76
C THR A 308 8.74 -5.09 4.58
N LYS A 309 7.50 -5.47 4.22
CA LYS A 309 6.73 -4.82 3.15
C LYS A 309 6.55 -3.31 3.37
N ASN A 310 6.46 -2.90 4.63
CA ASN A 310 6.20 -1.50 5.01
C ASN A 310 7.49 -0.74 5.41
N GLY A 311 8.66 -1.36 5.25
CA GLY A 311 9.95 -0.77 5.63
C GLY A 311 10.20 -0.61 7.14
N LYS A 312 9.23 -0.97 8.00
CA LYS A 312 9.37 -0.88 9.45
C LYS A 312 10.04 -2.13 10.01
N LEU A 313 11.02 -1.94 10.91
CA LEU A 313 11.60 -3.02 11.69
C LEU A 313 10.51 -3.73 12.51
N ARG A 314 10.57 -5.06 12.56
CA ARG A 314 9.66 -5.86 13.38
C ARG A 314 10.42 -6.94 14.14
N ARG A 315 10.22 -7.01 15.43
CA ARG A 315 10.74 -8.09 16.30
C ARG A 315 9.67 -9.15 16.47
N VAL A 316 10.03 -10.40 16.28
CA VAL A 316 9.11 -11.54 16.35
C VAL A 316 9.73 -12.62 17.24
N PRO A 317 9.08 -13.00 18.33
CA PRO A 317 9.48 -14.17 19.10
C PRO A 317 9.26 -15.45 18.28
N VAL A 318 10.13 -16.41 18.44
CA VAL A 318 10.01 -17.70 17.77
C VAL A 318 9.80 -18.83 18.79
N CYS A 319 9.00 -19.83 18.43
CA CYS A 319 8.77 -20.99 19.26
C CYS A 319 10.05 -21.88 19.34
N ASP A 320 10.10 -22.76 20.33
CA ASP A 320 11.27 -23.61 20.55
C ASP A 320 11.64 -24.48 19.33
N LYS A 321 10.65 -25.04 18.62
CA LYS A 321 10.90 -25.81 17.38
C LYS A 321 11.55 -24.96 16.29
N ALA A 322 11.09 -23.72 16.11
CA ALA A 322 11.69 -22.78 15.15
C ALA A 322 13.08 -22.33 15.59
N PHE A 323 13.30 -22.19 16.90
CA PHE A 323 14.60 -21.83 17.45
C PHE A 323 15.63 -22.95 17.30
N VAL A 324 15.21 -24.22 17.44
CA VAL A 324 16.07 -25.39 17.15
C VAL A 324 16.55 -25.33 15.69
N LEU A 325 15.66 -25.08 14.73
CA LEU A 325 16.05 -24.92 13.32
C LEU A 325 17.07 -23.79 13.12
N LEU A 326 16.90 -22.64 13.78
CA LEU A 326 17.87 -21.55 13.71
C LEU A 326 19.23 -21.96 14.30
N THR A 327 19.23 -22.71 15.42
CA THR A 327 20.45 -23.15 16.08
C THR A 327 21.22 -24.14 15.18
N GLU A 328 20.53 -25.05 14.52
CA GLU A 328 21.14 -25.96 13.55
C GLU A 328 21.73 -25.23 12.36
N GLN A 329 21.01 -24.23 11.83
CA GLN A 329 21.54 -23.38 10.76
C GLN A 329 22.81 -22.63 11.21
N ARG A 330 22.81 -22.06 12.41
CA ARG A 330 23.99 -21.40 12.97
C ARG A 330 25.19 -22.36 13.11
N GLN A 331 24.96 -23.57 13.61
CA GLN A 331 26.01 -24.59 13.74
C GLN A 331 26.61 -24.98 12.39
N HIS A 332 25.77 -24.98 11.34
CA HIS A 332 26.21 -25.38 10.00
C HIS A 332 26.86 -24.21 9.22
N LEU A 333 26.40 -22.98 9.39
CA LEU A 333 26.74 -21.83 8.57
C LEU A 333 27.66 -20.81 9.28
N GLY A 334 27.77 -20.88 10.61
CA GLY A 334 28.47 -19.88 11.43
C GLY A 334 27.52 -18.83 12.01
N ASP A 335 28.09 -17.68 12.39
CA ASP A 335 27.37 -16.62 13.12
C ASP A 335 26.80 -15.50 12.25
N GLU A 336 27.21 -15.43 10.98
CA GLU A 336 26.87 -14.36 10.06
C GLU A 336 26.37 -14.87 8.71
N GLY A 337 25.62 -14.04 8.03
CA GLY A 337 25.10 -14.33 6.69
C GLY A 337 23.62 -14.72 6.66
N TRP A 338 23.17 -15.29 5.54
CA TRP A 338 21.78 -15.69 5.39
C TRP A 338 21.48 -16.93 6.23
N VAL A 339 20.35 -16.90 6.98
CA VAL A 339 19.86 -18.12 7.67
C VAL A 339 19.53 -19.23 6.67
N PHE A 340 19.06 -18.86 5.47
CA PHE A 340 18.73 -19.81 4.38
C PHE A 340 19.46 -19.38 3.10
N PRO A 341 20.75 -19.73 2.95
CA PRO A 341 21.55 -19.33 1.79
C PRO A 341 21.14 -20.08 0.52
N GLY A 342 21.35 -19.45 -0.63
CA GLY A 342 21.23 -20.06 -1.93
C GLY A 342 22.51 -20.84 -2.32
N LYS A 343 22.39 -21.81 -3.21
CA LYS A 343 23.54 -22.62 -3.66
C LYS A 343 24.57 -21.74 -4.38
N GLY A 344 25.79 -21.70 -3.83
CA GLY A 344 26.97 -21.08 -4.50
C GLY A 344 26.87 -19.58 -4.76
N THR A 345 26.04 -18.85 -4.04
CA THR A 345 25.83 -17.40 -4.23
C THR A 345 25.68 -16.67 -2.89
N ASP A 346 26.05 -15.39 -2.86
CA ASP A 346 25.75 -14.50 -1.73
C ASP A 346 24.26 -14.12 -1.62
N ASN A 347 23.40 -14.82 -2.34
CA ASN A 347 21.97 -14.57 -2.35
C ASN A 347 21.22 -15.58 -1.47
N PRO A 348 20.08 -15.20 -0.89
CA PRO A 348 19.26 -16.14 -0.15
C PRO A 348 18.65 -17.20 -1.07
N VAL A 349 18.26 -18.33 -0.51
CA VAL A 349 17.60 -19.42 -1.24
C VAL A 349 16.44 -18.93 -2.10
N SER A 350 16.30 -19.47 -3.30
CA SER A 350 15.22 -19.11 -4.22
C SER A 350 13.86 -19.61 -3.69
N GLU A 351 12.76 -19.07 -4.23
CA GLU A 351 11.41 -19.46 -3.81
C GLU A 351 11.14 -20.95 -4.12
N PRO A 352 10.94 -21.85 -3.11
CA PRO A 352 10.91 -23.29 -3.31
C PRO A 352 9.52 -23.83 -3.70
N ARG A 353 8.84 -23.20 -4.69
CA ARG A 353 7.48 -23.59 -5.09
C ARG A 353 7.38 -25.02 -5.60
N ARG A 354 8.37 -25.48 -6.38
CA ARG A 354 8.40 -26.83 -6.93
C ARG A 354 8.63 -27.87 -5.82
N LEU A 355 9.50 -27.54 -4.88
CA LEU A 355 9.76 -28.39 -3.72
C LEU A 355 8.51 -28.51 -2.86
N GLN A 356 7.84 -27.39 -2.57
CA GLN A 356 6.59 -27.38 -1.82
C GLN A 356 5.51 -28.28 -2.46
N LYS A 357 5.36 -28.24 -3.78
CA LYS A 357 4.42 -29.11 -4.48
C LYS A 357 4.77 -30.60 -4.27
N ARG A 358 6.05 -30.96 -4.43
CA ARG A 358 6.54 -32.35 -4.22
C ARG A 358 6.34 -32.82 -2.77
N LEU A 359 6.51 -31.93 -1.79
CA LEU A 359 6.25 -32.24 -0.38
C LEU A 359 4.78 -32.54 -0.11
N CYS A 360 3.86 -31.76 -0.70
CA CYS A 360 2.43 -32.06 -0.61
C CYS A 360 2.07 -33.40 -1.23
N GLU A 361 2.62 -33.70 -2.39
CA GLU A 361 2.44 -34.99 -3.08
C GLU A 361 2.96 -36.16 -2.21
N ALA A 362 4.16 -36.04 -1.65
CA ALA A 362 4.76 -37.05 -0.78
C ALA A 362 4.01 -37.22 0.54
N ALA A 363 3.46 -36.16 1.10
CA ALA A 363 2.65 -36.21 2.33
C ALA A 363 1.21 -36.71 2.09
N GLY A 364 0.80 -36.95 0.84
CA GLY A 364 -0.55 -37.35 0.51
C GLY A 364 -1.60 -36.31 0.88
N ILE A 365 -1.24 -35.01 0.74
CA ILE A 365 -2.14 -33.89 1.01
C ILE A 365 -2.46 -33.10 -0.27
N PRO A 366 -3.60 -32.41 -0.33
CA PRO A 366 -3.91 -31.55 -1.46
C PRO A 366 -2.82 -30.48 -1.70
N PRO A 367 -2.61 -30.02 -2.94
CA PRO A 367 -1.65 -28.97 -3.24
C PRO A 367 -1.84 -27.75 -2.36
N PHE A 368 -0.78 -27.31 -1.69
CA PHE A 368 -0.77 -26.22 -0.72
C PHE A 368 0.33 -25.21 -1.06
N THR A 369 -0.03 -23.94 -1.12
CA THR A 369 0.94 -22.89 -1.44
C THR A 369 1.73 -22.46 -0.19
N ILE A 370 2.93 -21.91 -0.42
CA ILE A 370 3.75 -21.34 0.68
C ILE A 370 2.99 -20.24 1.44
N HIS A 371 2.10 -19.49 0.77
CA HIS A 371 1.31 -18.46 1.44
C HIS A 371 0.21 -19.05 2.32
N GLU A 372 -0.34 -20.20 1.96
CA GLU A 372 -1.34 -20.89 2.77
C GLU A 372 -0.75 -21.48 4.05
N MET A 373 0.59 -21.72 4.14
CA MET A 373 1.25 -22.06 5.41
C MET A 373 1.08 -20.94 6.45
N ARG A 374 1.19 -19.70 6.02
CA ARG A 374 0.95 -18.55 6.89
C ARG A 374 -0.53 -18.49 7.33
N HIS A 375 -1.46 -18.89 6.49
CA HIS A 375 -2.87 -19.02 6.86
C HIS A 375 -3.04 -20.14 7.90
N THR A 376 -2.41 -21.29 7.70
CA THR A 376 -2.40 -22.39 8.68
C THR A 376 -1.87 -21.90 10.03
N PHE A 377 -0.74 -21.25 10.08
CA PHE A 377 -0.17 -20.69 11.31
C PHE A 377 -1.13 -19.70 11.99
N ALA A 378 -1.73 -18.78 11.22
CA ALA A 378 -2.71 -17.82 11.76
C ALA A 378 -3.93 -18.51 12.36
N THR A 379 -4.47 -19.51 11.65
CA THR A 379 -5.62 -20.32 12.11
C THR A 379 -5.27 -21.04 13.39
N LYS A 380 -4.09 -21.71 13.46
CA LYS A 380 -3.64 -22.41 14.67
C LYS A 380 -3.45 -21.49 15.86
N LEU A 381 -2.91 -20.29 15.68
CA LEU A 381 -2.84 -19.30 16.77
C LEU A 381 -4.22 -18.90 17.28
N ILE A 382 -5.16 -18.70 16.38
CA ILE A 382 -6.54 -18.37 16.77
C ILE A 382 -7.21 -19.53 17.45
N GLU A 383 -7.04 -20.75 16.98
CA GLU A 383 -7.55 -21.99 17.59
C GLU A 383 -6.95 -22.21 18.99
N SER A 384 -5.70 -21.86 19.22
CA SER A 384 -5.06 -21.91 20.54
C SER A 384 -5.54 -20.82 21.53
N GLY A 385 -6.46 -19.94 21.11
CA GLY A 385 -7.03 -18.88 21.97
C GLY A 385 -6.27 -17.56 21.94
N ALA A 386 -5.27 -17.39 21.06
CA ALA A 386 -4.58 -16.11 20.92
C ALA A 386 -5.58 -15.01 20.48
N ASP A 387 -5.43 -13.82 21.07
CA ASP A 387 -6.26 -12.69 20.68
C ASP A 387 -5.87 -12.16 19.29
N ILE A 388 -6.82 -11.50 18.63
CA ILE A 388 -6.65 -11.06 17.23
C ILE A 388 -5.55 -10.00 17.08
N HIS A 389 -5.28 -9.18 18.09
CA HIS A 389 -4.23 -8.16 18.04
C HIS A 389 -2.85 -8.82 18.11
N THR A 390 -2.70 -9.80 19.01
CA THR A 390 -1.48 -10.62 19.09
C THR A 390 -1.19 -11.32 17.76
N VAL A 391 -2.20 -11.96 17.16
CA VAL A 391 -2.05 -12.60 15.84
C VAL A 391 -1.70 -11.59 14.76
N LYS A 392 -2.36 -10.43 14.74
CA LYS A 392 -2.07 -9.34 13.80
C LYS A 392 -0.60 -8.88 13.93
N ASP A 393 -0.13 -8.68 15.14
CA ASP A 393 1.23 -8.16 15.41
C ASP A 393 2.31 -9.21 15.09
N LEU A 394 2.11 -10.47 15.49
CA LEU A 394 2.98 -11.59 15.14
C LEU A 394 3.11 -11.78 13.62
N LEU A 395 2.01 -11.66 12.91
CA LEU A 395 2.01 -11.76 11.46
C LEU A 395 2.45 -10.45 10.77
N GLY A 396 2.39 -9.30 11.42
CA GLY A 396 2.67 -8.00 10.83
C GLY A 396 1.65 -7.59 9.76
N HIS A 397 0.36 -7.75 10.08
CA HIS A 397 -0.71 -7.23 9.26
C HIS A 397 -0.88 -5.72 9.49
N SER A 398 -0.96 -4.95 8.42
CA SER A 398 -1.13 -3.48 8.51
C SER A 398 -2.49 -3.09 9.08
N THR A 399 -3.52 -3.91 8.88
CA THR A 399 -4.89 -3.70 9.37
C THR A 399 -5.43 -4.96 10.02
N ILE A 400 -6.32 -4.80 10.99
CA ILE A 400 -6.99 -5.91 11.67
C ILE A 400 -7.90 -6.68 10.72
N LYS A 401 -8.50 -6.01 9.72
CA LYS A 401 -9.37 -6.63 8.69
C LYS A 401 -8.74 -7.85 8.01
N VAL A 402 -7.40 -7.85 7.86
CA VAL A 402 -6.68 -9.00 7.28
C VAL A 402 -6.66 -10.18 8.22
N THR A 403 -6.66 -9.94 9.54
CA THR A 403 -6.65 -10.98 10.57
C THR A 403 -8.07 -11.48 10.88
N GLU A 404 -9.09 -10.63 10.77
CA GLU A 404 -10.51 -10.99 10.93
C GLU A 404 -10.94 -12.12 9.99
N LEU A 405 -10.29 -12.24 8.82
CA LEU A 405 -10.56 -13.32 7.88
C LEU A 405 -10.28 -14.73 8.45
N TYR A 406 -9.52 -14.83 9.52
CA TYR A 406 -9.24 -16.11 10.19
C TYR A 406 -10.25 -16.42 11.31
N LEU A 407 -11.03 -15.44 11.80
CA LEU A 407 -12.03 -15.65 12.82
C LEU A 407 -13.19 -16.52 12.34
N HIS A 408 -13.51 -16.44 11.06
CA HIS A 408 -14.61 -17.21 10.45
C HIS A 408 -14.26 -18.67 10.16
N ALA A 409 -13.01 -19.06 10.33
CA ALA A 409 -12.53 -20.39 9.95
C ALA A 409 -12.74 -21.47 11.04
N SER A 410 -13.19 -21.12 12.25
CA SER A 410 -13.31 -22.08 13.34
C SER A 410 -14.67 -21.98 14.09
N PRO A 411 -15.71 -22.72 13.63
CA PRO A 411 -16.97 -22.85 14.38
C PRO A 411 -16.79 -23.41 15.80
N ALA A 412 -15.83 -24.32 15.99
CA ALA A 412 -15.55 -24.93 17.30
C ALA A 412 -15.18 -23.89 18.37
N ARG A 413 -14.49 -22.82 17.99
CA ARG A 413 -14.13 -21.71 18.90
C ARG A 413 -15.35 -20.94 19.43
N TYR A 414 -16.35 -20.75 18.58
CA TYR A 414 -17.59 -20.08 19.01
C TYR A 414 -18.33 -20.94 20.02
N HIS A 415 -18.42 -22.27 19.80
CA HIS A 415 -19.00 -23.21 20.74
C HIS A 415 -18.24 -23.21 22.09
N GLU A 416 -16.91 -23.26 22.05
CA GLU A 416 -16.10 -23.23 23.26
C GLU A 416 -16.25 -21.91 24.03
N ALA A 417 -16.25 -20.77 23.32
CA ALA A 417 -16.43 -19.47 23.93
C ALA A 417 -17.81 -19.32 24.58
N VAL A 418 -18.87 -19.80 23.91
CA VAL A 418 -20.23 -19.82 24.47
C VAL A 418 -20.30 -20.73 25.69
N ASN A 419 -19.77 -21.95 25.61
CA ASN A 419 -19.77 -22.86 26.74
C ASN A 419 -18.99 -22.30 27.93
N ARG A 420 -17.82 -21.70 27.70
CA ARG A 420 -17.00 -21.07 28.75
C ARG A 420 -17.76 -19.88 29.40
N ALA A 421 -18.44 -19.06 28.60
CA ALA A 421 -19.23 -17.95 29.12
C ALA A 421 -20.48 -18.40 29.90
N MET A 422 -21.06 -19.52 29.50
CA MET A 422 -22.29 -20.07 30.12
C MET A 422 -22.01 -21.00 31.31
N ASN A 423 -20.76 -21.42 31.52
CA ASN A 423 -20.39 -22.22 32.72
C ASN A 423 -20.60 -21.51 34.07
N VAL A 424 -21.01 -20.22 34.05
CA VAL A 424 -21.39 -19.45 35.25
C VAL A 424 -22.79 -19.84 35.73
N PHE A 425 -23.62 -20.48 34.88
CA PHE A 425 -24.96 -20.90 35.22
C PHE A 425 -24.92 -22.33 35.79
N PRO A 426 -25.51 -22.60 36.96
CA PRO A 426 -25.64 -23.96 37.50
C PRO A 426 -26.47 -24.83 36.52
N ALA A 427 -26.11 -26.11 36.42
CA ALA A 427 -26.80 -27.08 35.60
C ALA A 427 -28.20 -27.37 36.11
#